data_78d9dcff87182ce85e448c61e6009ed5
#
_entry.id   78d9dcff87182ce85e448c61e6009ed5
#
_cell.length_a   1.000
_cell.length_b   1.000
_cell.length_c   1.000
_cell.angle_alpha   90.00
_cell.angle_beta   90.00
_cell.angle_gamma   90.00
#
_symmetry.space_group_name_H-M   'P 1'
#
loop_
_entity.id
_entity.type
_entity.pdbx_description
1 polymer ?
#
loop_
_entity_poly.entity_id
_entity_poly.type
_entity_poly.pdbx_seq_one_letter_code
_entity_poly.pdbx_strand_id
1 'polypeptide(L)'
;MNQNELKEIRRRFKPDKDNISRIYGCYVNAAKEIVTRIDMSLGLMEQEETEMYYKILKKSLSGTLGRNLIDIEFSTAQVESSDEHRLLQALRTSHLSDESMREFMYERIIETLDLGDESFVILMASDSYDVPFRGGDDEVFDEGSSEVFDYFICCVCPVKDAKAALRYESEERAFRGASTGHVLGVPEIGFMFPAFDDRCANIYNLLYYSRNVSEIHDEFIKGIFNIEDVPMSAGAQKDAFSGSLSTALGTDCSLEVVQTAFEDIREKLAIHKESKEPELPEIYIEDVDDILRKSGVPDEKINSFNEE
;
A
#
# COMPACT_ATOMS: atom_id res chain seq x y z
N MET A 1 6.08 -10.16 -0.01
CA MET A 1 4.64 -10.51 -0.17
C MET A 1 4.29 -10.66 -1.65
N ASN A 2 3.63 -11.75 -2.08
CA ASN A 2 3.26 -11.99 -3.48
C ASN A 2 1.76 -11.72 -3.78
N GLN A 3 1.36 -11.83 -5.06
CA GLN A 3 -0.01 -11.52 -5.50
C GLN A 3 -1.08 -12.46 -4.91
N ASN A 4 -0.74 -13.71 -4.62
CA ASN A 4 -1.70 -14.68 -4.08
C ASN A 4 -1.94 -14.41 -2.58
N GLU A 5 -0.90 -14.10 -1.85
CA GLU A 5 -0.95 -13.69 -0.44
C GLU A 5 -1.74 -12.40 -0.28
N LEU A 6 -1.49 -11.41 -1.14
CA LEU A 6 -2.26 -10.18 -1.15
C LEU A 6 -3.76 -10.42 -1.42
N LYS A 7 -4.10 -11.33 -2.35
CA LYS A 7 -5.49 -11.72 -2.60
C LYS A 7 -6.11 -12.42 -1.40
N GLU A 8 -5.33 -13.22 -0.67
CA GLU A 8 -5.76 -13.93 0.53
C GLU A 8 -6.13 -12.95 1.63
N ILE A 9 -5.23 -12.00 1.94
CA ILE A 9 -5.49 -10.95 2.92
C ILE A 9 -6.68 -10.06 2.51
N ARG A 10 -6.78 -9.65 1.24
CA ARG A 10 -7.92 -8.85 0.75
C ARG A 10 -9.28 -9.52 0.93
N ARG A 11 -9.33 -10.86 0.97
CA ARG A 11 -10.58 -11.61 1.22
C ARG A 11 -11.05 -11.53 2.65
N ARG A 12 -10.18 -11.10 3.59
CA ARG A 12 -10.52 -10.87 4.99
C ARG A 12 -11.47 -9.68 5.16
N PHE A 13 -11.38 -8.69 4.26
CA PHE A 13 -12.17 -7.45 4.32
C PHE A 13 -13.57 -7.65 3.71
N LYS A 14 -14.38 -8.42 4.42
CA LYS A 14 -15.79 -8.67 4.08
C LYS A 14 -16.64 -8.62 5.34
N PRO A 15 -17.79 -7.89 5.31
CA PRO A 15 -18.67 -7.75 6.48
C PRO A 15 -19.18 -9.07 7.06
N ASP A 16 -19.36 -10.08 6.20
CA ASP A 16 -19.84 -11.41 6.56
C ASP A 16 -18.82 -12.26 7.33
N LYS A 17 -17.60 -11.76 7.50
CA LYS A 17 -16.50 -12.48 8.16
C LYS A 17 -16.28 -12.09 9.61
N ASP A 18 -16.79 -10.93 10.05
CA ASP A 18 -16.61 -10.33 11.39
C ASP A 18 -15.15 -10.34 11.91
N ASN A 19 -14.19 -10.28 10.98
CA ASN A 19 -12.77 -10.39 11.30
C ASN A 19 -12.23 -9.19 12.08
N ILE A 20 -12.71 -7.99 11.75
CA ILE A 20 -12.32 -6.74 12.38
C ILE A 20 -13.44 -6.32 13.34
N SER A 21 -13.15 -6.32 14.62
CA SER A 21 -14.15 -5.99 15.64
C SER A 21 -14.25 -4.49 15.92
N ARG A 22 -13.14 -3.76 15.79
CA ARG A 22 -13.06 -2.34 16.14
C ARG A 22 -12.23 -1.55 15.13
N ILE A 23 -12.60 -0.27 14.98
CA ILE A 23 -11.82 0.73 14.26
C ILE A 23 -11.43 1.81 15.25
N TYR A 24 -10.15 2.13 15.25
CA TYR A 24 -9.56 3.25 15.97
C TYR A 24 -9.10 4.31 15.00
N GLY A 25 -9.00 5.54 15.47
CA GLY A 25 -8.51 6.62 14.64
C GLY A 25 -8.68 8.00 15.24
N CYS A 26 -8.40 9.00 14.47
CA CYS A 26 -8.69 10.39 14.82
C CYS A 26 -8.95 11.23 13.56
N TYR A 27 -9.79 12.25 13.74
CA TYR A 27 -10.00 13.30 12.75
C TYR A 27 -9.10 14.48 13.09
N VAL A 28 -8.30 14.90 12.11
CA VAL A 28 -7.33 15.98 12.21
C VAL A 28 -7.75 17.12 11.27
N ASN A 29 -7.81 18.34 11.81
CA ASN A 29 -8.13 19.52 11.03
C ASN A 29 -6.93 20.07 10.24
N ALA A 30 -7.15 21.07 9.40
CA ALA A 30 -6.11 21.74 8.62
C ALA A 30 -5.01 22.41 9.48
N ALA A 31 -5.29 22.70 10.75
CA ALA A 31 -4.29 23.22 11.69
C ALA A 31 -3.46 22.13 12.36
N LYS A 32 -3.57 20.86 11.90
CA LYS A 32 -2.92 19.66 12.47
C LYS A 32 -3.34 19.39 13.92
N GLU A 33 -4.56 19.76 14.30
CA GLU A 33 -5.12 19.48 15.63
C GLU A 33 -6.10 18.31 15.57
N ILE A 34 -6.04 17.41 16.55
CA ILE A 34 -7.01 16.32 16.69
C ILE A 34 -8.35 16.92 17.16
N VAL A 35 -9.35 16.89 16.28
CA VAL A 35 -10.71 17.36 16.56
C VAL A 35 -11.50 16.32 17.36
N THR A 36 -11.38 15.05 16.97
CA THR A 36 -12.06 13.94 17.65
C THR A 36 -11.30 12.65 17.50
N ARG A 37 -11.42 11.77 18.49
CA ARG A 37 -10.91 10.40 18.46
C ARG A 37 -12.02 9.45 18.04
N ILE A 38 -11.64 8.44 17.30
CA ILE A 38 -12.52 7.40 16.76
C ILE A 38 -12.21 6.11 17.50
N ASP A 39 -13.20 5.54 18.17
CA ASP A 39 -13.15 4.22 18.80
C ASP A 39 -14.53 3.58 18.61
N MET A 40 -14.68 2.79 17.57
CA MET A 40 -15.97 2.28 17.14
C MET A 40 -15.95 0.75 17.00
N SER A 41 -16.98 0.10 17.51
CA SER A 41 -17.20 -1.33 17.34
C SER A 41 -18.02 -1.57 16.06
N LEU A 42 -17.45 -2.30 15.10
CA LEU A 42 -18.13 -2.62 13.85
C LEU A 42 -19.38 -3.50 14.06
N GLY A 43 -19.37 -4.37 15.08
CA GLY A 43 -20.53 -5.19 15.41
C GLY A 43 -21.75 -4.43 15.96
N LEU A 44 -21.60 -3.12 16.26
CA LEU A 44 -22.68 -2.24 16.71
C LEU A 44 -23.16 -1.30 15.60
N MET A 45 -22.54 -1.33 14.43
CA MET A 45 -22.89 -0.50 13.29
C MET A 45 -23.92 -1.17 12.38
N GLU A 46 -24.57 -0.35 11.58
CA GLU A 46 -25.39 -0.84 10.46
C GLU A 46 -24.49 -1.50 9.41
N GLN A 47 -25.01 -2.51 8.72
CA GLN A 47 -24.23 -3.25 7.73
C GLN A 47 -23.66 -2.35 6.64
N GLU A 48 -24.43 -1.37 6.15
CA GLU A 48 -23.98 -0.43 5.11
C GLU A 48 -22.80 0.43 5.59
N GLU A 49 -22.81 0.88 6.84
CA GLU A 49 -21.72 1.65 7.42
C GLU A 49 -20.46 0.78 7.60
N THR A 50 -20.63 -0.43 8.14
CA THR A 50 -19.55 -1.42 8.25
C THR A 50 -18.90 -1.69 6.89
N GLU A 51 -19.70 -1.87 5.83
CA GLU A 51 -19.19 -2.07 4.46
C GLU A 51 -18.37 -0.89 3.96
N MET A 52 -18.73 0.35 4.32
CA MET A 52 -17.96 1.54 3.95
C MET A 52 -16.56 1.53 4.58
N TYR A 53 -16.45 1.20 5.87
CA TYR A 53 -15.17 1.07 6.54
C TYR A 53 -14.31 -0.06 5.96
N TYR A 54 -14.88 -1.24 5.72
CA TYR A 54 -14.18 -2.33 5.03
C TYR A 54 -13.68 -1.93 3.64
N LYS A 55 -14.46 -1.17 2.88
CA LYS A 55 -14.05 -0.64 1.56
C LYS A 55 -12.86 0.30 1.68
N ILE A 56 -12.85 1.17 2.69
CA ILE A 56 -11.73 2.11 2.95
C ILE A 56 -10.47 1.33 3.32
N LEU A 57 -10.53 0.46 4.33
CA LEU A 57 -9.39 -0.35 4.76
C LEU A 57 -8.85 -1.23 3.63
N LYS A 58 -9.73 -1.90 2.90
CA LYS A 58 -9.35 -2.72 1.74
C LYS A 58 -8.71 -1.89 0.62
N LYS A 59 -9.06 -0.61 0.52
CA LYS A 59 -8.49 0.28 -0.50
C LYS A 59 -7.02 0.54 -0.25
N SER A 60 -6.55 0.61 1.02
CA SER A 60 -5.14 0.73 1.37
C SER A 60 -4.30 -0.52 1.05
N LEU A 61 -4.94 -1.62 0.67
CA LEU A 61 -4.29 -2.80 0.12
C LEU A 61 -4.53 -2.95 -1.39
N SER A 62 -5.09 -1.94 -2.07
CA SER A 62 -5.45 -2.03 -3.49
C SER A 62 -4.31 -1.53 -4.38
N GLY A 63 -4.29 -2.01 -5.61
CA GLY A 63 -3.27 -1.63 -6.59
C GLY A 63 -2.37 -2.81 -6.94
N THR A 64 -1.25 -2.51 -7.53
CA THR A 64 -0.26 -3.47 -8.02
C THR A 64 0.97 -3.44 -7.13
N LEU A 65 1.50 -4.60 -6.76
CA LEU A 65 2.79 -4.73 -6.08
C LEU A 65 3.89 -4.10 -6.93
N GLY A 66 4.85 -3.44 -6.27
CA GLY A 66 5.91 -2.68 -6.93
C GLY A 66 5.45 -1.36 -7.56
N ARG A 67 4.17 -0.98 -7.39
CA ARG A 67 3.64 0.26 -7.97
C ARG A 67 2.89 1.13 -6.95
N ASN A 68 1.68 0.70 -6.54
CA ASN A 68 0.92 1.33 -5.46
C ASN A 68 1.21 0.70 -4.10
N LEU A 69 1.60 -0.57 -4.13
CA LEU A 69 1.94 -1.38 -2.98
C LEU A 69 3.43 -1.66 -3.03
N ILE A 70 4.15 -1.16 -2.05
CA ILE A 70 5.60 -1.17 -1.96
C ILE A 70 5.98 -1.94 -0.70
N ASP A 71 6.86 -2.93 -0.85
CA ASP A 71 7.46 -3.59 0.30
C ASP A 71 8.52 -2.66 0.91
N ILE A 72 8.37 -2.36 2.21
CA ILE A 72 9.35 -1.62 3.00
C ILE A 72 10.06 -2.63 3.89
N GLU A 73 11.38 -2.69 3.79
CA GLU A 73 12.21 -3.63 4.52
C GLU A 73 12.91 -2.95 5.69
N PHE A 74 12.87 -3.57 6.86
CA PHE A 74 13.62 -3.17 8.05
C PHE A 74 14.91 -3.96 8.16
N SER A 75 16.02 -3.27 8.41
CA SER A 75 17.27 -3.94 8.72
C SER A 75 17.17 -4.70 10.05
N THR A 76 18.02 -5.71 10.24
CA THR A 76 18.11 -6.46 11.51
C THR A 76 18.29 -5.53 12.71
N ALA A 77 19.13 -4.50 12.57
CA ALA A 77 19.38 -3.52 13.64
C ALA A 77 18.10 -2.73 14.00
N GLN A 78 17.28 -2.40 13.03
CA GLN A 78 16.00 -1.72 13.27
C GLN A 78 15.00 -2.63 13.99
N VAL A 79 14.89 -3.89 13.56
CA VAL A 79 14.01 -4.88 14.21
C VAL A 79 14.41 -5.12 15.67
N GLU A 80 15.71 -5.16 15.96
CA GLU A 80 16.21 -5.41 17.32
C GLU A 80 16.13 -4.19 18.25
N SER A 81 16.31 -2.97 17.73
CA SER A 81 16.59 -1.81 18.59
C SER A 81 15.89 -0.51 18.26
N SER A 82 15.19 -0.35 17.11
CA SER A 82 14.53 0.93 16.81
C SER A 82 13.24 1.12 17.59
N ASP A 83 12.98 2.35 17.99
CA ASP A 83 11.76 2.72 18.70
C ASP A 83 10.54 2.67 17.77
N GLU A 84 10.75 2.98 16.49
CA GLU A 84 9.73 2.90 15.44
C GLU A 84 9.22 1.47 15.25
N HIS A 85 10.13 0.52 15.11
CA HIS A 85 9.76 -0.88 14.97
C HIS A 85 9.12 -1.43 16.25
N ARG A 86 9.60 -1.02 17.44
CA ARG A 86 8.96 -1.37 18.72
C ARG A 86 7.53 -0.84 18.82
N LEU A 87 7.28 0.38 18.34
CA LEU A 87 5.93 0.96 18.30
C LEU A 87 5.01 0.12 17.41
N LEU A 88 5.46 -0.27 16.21
CA LEU A 88 4.69 -1.14 15.31
C LEU A 88 4.39 -2.50 15.97
N GLN A 89 5.37 -3.12 16.62
CA GLN A 89 5.17 -4.37 17.34
C GLN A 89 4.22 -4.24 18.54
N ALA A 90 4.30 -3.13 19.30
CA ALA A 90 3.40 -2.87 20.41
C ALA A 90 1.95 -2.71 19.94
N LEU A 91 1.72 -1.96 18.86
CA LEU A 91 0.40 -1.80 18.24
C LEU A 91 -0.16 -3.15 17.74
N ARG A 92 0.68 -3.96 17.10
CA ARG A 92 0.32 -5.29 16.62
C ARG A 92 -0.06 -6.22 17.79
N THR A 93 0.83 -6.38 18.78
CA THR A 93 0.66 -7.35 19.87
C THR A 93 -0.46 -6.99 20.83
N SER A 94 -0.76 -5.71 20.99
CA SER A 94 -1.92 -5.23 21.74
C SER A 94 -3.22 -5.29 20.93
N HIS A 95 -3.19 -5.70 19.67
CA HIS A 95 -4.34 -5.58 18.75
C HIS A 95 -4.95 -4.17 18.76
N LEU A 96 -4.09 -3.15 18.80
CA LEU A 96 -4.46 -1.74 18.91
C LEU A 96 -5.20 -1.37 20.22
N SER A 97 -5.24 -2.21 21.24
CA SER A 97 -5.94 -1.89 22.49
C SER A 97 -5.19 -0.90 23.38
N ASP A 98 -3.86 -0.77 23.22
CA ASP A 98 -3.05 0.19 23.96
C ASP A 98 -3.27 1.62 23.43
N GLU A 99 -3.99 2.42 24.21
CA GLU A 99 -4.32 3.80 23.86
C GLU A 99 -3.08 4.68 23.74
N SER A 100 -2.10 4.50 24.63
CA SER A 100 -0.88 5.31 24.63
C SER A 100 -0.08 5.13 23.34
N MET A 101 0.01 3.88 22.85
CA MET A 101 0.70 3.57 21.61
C MET A 101 -0.05 4.11 20.38
N ARG A 102 -1.40 4.08 20.40
CA ARG A 102 -2.19 4.69 19.34
C ARG A 102 -2.01 6.20 19.29
N GLU A 103 -2.09 6.89 20.44
CA GLU A 103 -1.88 8.34 20.52
C GLU A 103 -0.50 8.72 20.01
N PHE A 104 0.53 8.00 20.41
CA PHE A 104 1.90 8.24 19.95
C PHE A 104 2.03 8.06 18.42
N MET A 105 1.36 7.04 17.86
CA MET A 105 1.31 6.86 16.41
C MET A 105 0.58 8.02 15.71
N TYR A 106 -0.55 8.49 16.27
CA TYR A 106 -1.28 9.62 15.68
C TYR A 106 -0.42 10.89 15.66
N GLU A 107 0.22 11.22 16.78
CA GLU A 107 1.11 12.37 16.89
C GLU A 107 2.23 12.31 15.85
N ARG A 108 2.91 11.17 15.73
CA ARG A 108 3.95 10.99 14.73
C ARG A 108 3.45 11.16 13.30
N ILE A 109 2.29 10.60 12.97
CA ILE A 109 1.70 10.75 11.63
C ILE A 109 1.37 12.22 11.36
N ILE A 110 0.78 12.93 12.33
CA ILE A 110 0.41 14.34 12.19
C ILE A 110 1.64 15.24 12.01
N GLU A 111 2.72 14.96 12.76
CA GLU A 111 3.97 15.71 12.67
C GLU A 111 4.71 15.48 11.34
N THR A 112 4.67 14.26 10.86
CA THR A 112 5.46 13.82 9.71
C THR A 112 4.78 14.11 8.37
N LEU A 113 3.44 13.93 8.33
CA LEU A 113 2.70 14.00 7.07
C LEU A 113 2.36 15.44 6.70
N ASP A 114 2.66 15.80 5.46
CA ASP A 114 2.26 17.06 4.87
C ASP A 114 1.23 16.82 3.74
N LEU A 115 -0.02 17.10 4.03
CA LEU A 115 -1.12 17.11 3.06
C LEU A 115 -1.57 18.55 2.74
N GLY A 116 -0.71 19.54 2.97
CA GLY A 116 -1.06 20.95 2.85
C GLY A 116 -2.14 21.37 3.85
N ASP A 117 -3.09 22.19 3.41
CA ASP A 117 -4.19 22.69 4.24
C ASP A 117 -5.40 21.73 4.28
N GLU A 118 -5.22 20.43 3.93
CA GLU A 118 -6.33 19.48 3.95
C GLU A 118 -6.50 18.86 5.34
N SER A 119 -7.76 18.74 5.76
CA SER A 119 -8.11 17.90 6.92
C SER A 119 -8.09 16.43 6.55
N PHE A 120 -7.77 15.55 7.49
CA PHE A 120 -7.72 14.12 7.24
C PHE A 120 -8.16 13.28 8.44
N VAL A 121 -8.41 12.02 8.18
CA VAL A 121 -8.70 11.02 9.20
C VAL A 121 -7.63 9.93 9.14
N ILE A 122 -7.07 9.60 10.29
CA ILE A 122 -6.25 8.40 10.48
C ILE A 122 -7.19 7.30 10.94
N LEU A 123 -7.16 6.14 10.27
CA LEU A 123 -7.91 4.95 10.66
C LEU A 123 -6.96 3.80 10.87
N MET A 124 -7.17 3.04 11.95
CA MET A 124 -6.44 1.81 12.26
C MET A 124 -7.41 0.68 12.59
N ALA A 125 -7.10 -0.51 12.11
CA ALA A 125 -7.84 -1.73 12.43
C ALA A 125 -6.88 -2.92 12.52
N SER A 126 -7.15 -3.86 13.41
CA SER A 126 -6.39 -5.10 13.57
C SER A 126 -7.24 -6.32 13.25
N ASP A 127 -6.59 -7.38 12.79
CA ASP A 127 -7.19 -8.69 12.56
C ASP A 127 -6.22 -9.79 12.97
N SER A 128 -6.76 -10.91 13.45
CA SER A 128 -6.06 -12.16 13.71
C SER A 128 -6.53 -13.19 12.68
N TYR A 129 -5.63 -13.64 11.85
CA TYR A 129 -5.94 -14.58 10.79
C TYR A 129 -5.36 -15.96 11.10
N ASP A 130 -6.24 -16.92 11.38
CA ASP A 130 -5.86 -18.33 11.43
C ASP A 130 -5.56 -18.80 10.02
N VAL A 131 -4.28 -19.01 9.72
CA VAL A 131 -3.81 -19.34 8.37
C VAL A 131 -4.12 -20.82 8.12
N PRO A 132 -5.00 -21.16 7.15
CA PRO A 132 -5.35 -22.55 6.87
C PRO A 132 -4.12 -23.33 6.36
N PHE A 133 -3.97 -24.57 6.79
CA PHE A 133 -2.94 -25.44 6.25
C PHE A 133 -3.23 -25.76 4.78
N ARG A 134 -2.21 -25.68 3.92
CA ARG A 134 -2.27 -26.15 2.53
C ARG A 134 -1.43 -27.41 2.39
N GLY A 135 -2.06 -28.51 1.99
CA GLY A 135 -1.36 -29.74 1.59
C GLY A 135 -0.62 -29.56 0.27
N GLY A 136 0.29 -30.49 -0.05
CA GLY A 136 1.10 -30.45 -1.28
C GLY A 136 0.34 -30.46 -2.60
N ASP A 137 -0.98 -30.72 -2.57
CA ASP A 137 -1.88 -30.74 -3.73
C ASP A 137 -2.83 -29.52 -3.77
N ASP A 138 -2.44 -28.40 -3.11
CA ASP A 138 -3.28 -27.19 -2.96
C ASP A 138 -4.63 -27.41 -2.24
N GLU A 139 -4.87 -28.57 -1.64
CA GLU A 139 -6.04 -28.81 -0.82
C GLU A 139 -5.95 -28.00 0.49
N VAL A 140 -6.97 -27.20 0.73
CA VAL A 140 -7.11 -26.40 1.97
C VAL A 140 -7.78 -27.27 3.02
N PHE A 141 -7.10 -27.54 4.12
CA PHE A 141 -7.67 -28.20 5.27
C PHE A 141 -8.11 -27.16 6.31
N ASP A 142 -9.41 -27.06 6.55
CA ASP A 142 -9.97 -26.19 7.59
C ASP A 142 -9.64 -26.67 9.03
N GLU A 143 -9.24 -27.95 9.18
CA GLU A 143 -8.85 -28.54 10.45
C GLU A 143 -7.33 -28.53 10.61
N GLY A 144 -6.82 -27.50 11.23
CA GLY A 144 -5.40 -27.37 11.57
C GLY A 144 -4.80 -26.07 11.05
N SER A 145 -5.04 -24.97 11.77
CA SER A 145 -4.24 -23.76 11.60
C SER A 145 -2.80 -24.09 11.97
N SER A 146 -1.85 -23.86 11.07
CA SER A 146 -0.43 -24.03 11.38
C SER A 146 0.15 -22.76 12.01
N GLU A 147 -0.50 -21.62 11.84
CA GLU A 147 0.00 -20.32 12.28
C GLU A 147 -1.13 -19.28 12.40
N VAL A 148 -0.97 -18.37 13.37
CA VAL A 148 -1.85 -17.20 13.51
C VAL A 148 -1.11 -15.98 13.01
N PHE A 149 -1.67 -15.31 12.01
CA PHE A 149 -1.17 -14.06 11.48
C PHE A 149 -1.89 -12.88 12.10
N ASP A 150 -1.28 -12.28 13.13
CA ASP A 150 -1.73 -11.04 13.74
C ASP A 150 -1.15 -9.85 13.00
N TYR A 151 -1.99 -8.94 12.54
CA TYR A 151 -1.59 -7.74 11.83
C TYR A 151 -2.50 -6.56 12.12
N PHE A 152 -2.03 -5.38 11.78
CA PHE A 152 -2.89 -4.20 11.73
C PHE A 152 -2.68 -3.42 10.44
N ILE A 153 -3.70 -2.65 10.09
CA ILE A 153 -3.68 -1.72 8.98
C ILE A 153 -3.87 -0.32 9.53
N CYS A 154 -3.08 0.61 9.01
CA CYS A 154 -3.24 2.04 9.20
C CYS A 154 -3.44 2.70 7.84
N CYS A 155 -4.37 3.64 7.75
CA CYS A 155 -4.52 4.45 6.55
C CYS A 155 -4.91 5.89 6.88
N VAL A 156 -4.47 6.81 6.04
CA VAL A 156 -4.77 8.24 6.12
C VAL A 156 -5.67 8.61 4.94
N CYS A 157 -6.83 9.15 5.27
CA CYS A 157 -7.86 9.50 4.30
C CYS A 157 -8.11 11.01 4.33
N PRO A 158 -7.99 11.73 3.23
CA PRO A 158 -8.34 13.15 3.19
C PRO A 158 -9.84 13.35 3.43
N VAL A 159 -10.16 14.43 4.11
CA VAL A 159 -11.54 14.84 4.33
C VAL A 159 -11.89 15.94 3.33
N LYS A 160 -12.97 15.74 2.61
CA LYS A 160 -13.44 16.69 1.58
C LYS A 160 -14.78 17.28 1.96
N ASP A 161 -14.97 18.54 1.62
CA ASP A 161 -16.28 19.15 1.75
C ASP A 161 -17.28 18.52 0.78
N ALA A 162 -18.40 18.05 1.30
CA ALA A 162 -19.49 17.62 0.46
C ALA A 162 -20.07 18.85 -0.28
N LYS A 163 -20.20 18.73 -1.60
CA LYS A 163 -20.87 19.79 -2.38
C LYS A 163 -22.32 19.90 -1.92
N ALA A 164 -22.78 21.14 -1.74
CA ALA A 164 -24.18 21.41 -1.50
C ALA A 164 -25.01 20.76 -2.62
N ALA A 165 -25.95 19.94 -2.25
CA ALA A 165 -26.83 19.22 -3.20
C ALA A 165 -28.26 19.20 -2.65
N LEU A 166 -29.23 19.07 -3.57
CA LEU A 166 -30.59 18.75 -3.18
C LEU A 166 -30.70 17.23 -3.02
N ARG A 167 -30.97 16.77 -1.79
CA ARG A 167 -31.26 15.36 -1.50
C ARG A 167 -32.75 15.15 -1.38
N TYR A 168 -33.23 14.02 -1.84
CA TYR A 168 -34.60 13.61 -1.66
C TYR A 168 -34.80 13.04 -0.26
N GLU A 169 -35.60 13.71 0.55
CA GLU A 169 -36.01 13.24 1.87
C GLU A 169 -37.28 12.41 1.73
N SER A 170 -37.17 11.11 1.93
CA SER A 170 -38.28 10.16 1.72
C SER A 170 -39.46 10.40 2.67
N GLU A 171 -39.19 10.84 3.90
CA GLU A 171 -40.20 11.13 4.90
C GLU A 171 -41.02 12.38 4.53
N GLU A 172 -40.36 13.40 4.01
CA GLU A 172 -41.01 14.65 3.60
C GLU A 172 -41.46 14.63 2.13
N ARG A 173 -41.06 13.62 1.37
CA ARG A 173 -41.31 13.50 -0.07
C ARG A 173 -40.91 14.76 -0.86
N ALA A 174 -39.82 15.38 -0.47
CA ALA A 174 -39.33 16.62 -1.03
C ALA A 174 -37.81 16.61 -1.21
N PHE A 175 -37.31 17.40 -2.16
CA PHE A 175 -35.89 17.69 -2.27
C PHE A 175 -35.52 18.81 -1.31
N ARG A 176 -34.60 18.54 -0.38
CA ARG A 176 -34.06 19.51 0.56
C ARG A 176 -32.59 19.79 0.28
N GLY A 177 -32.15 20.99 0.60
CA GLY A 177 -30.73 21.30 0.58
C GLY A 177 -29.99 20.46 1.63
N ALA A 178 -29.17 19.51 1.20
CA ALA A 178 -28.24 18.86 2.11
C ALA A 178 -27.20 19.90 2.55
N SER A 179 -27.04 20.08 3.87
CA SER A 179 -26.01 20.93 4.42
C SER A 179 -24.63 20.47 3.97
N THR A 180 -23.71 21.41 3.80
CA THR A 180 -22.28 21.11 3.61
C THR A 180 -21.82 20.22 4.77
N GLY A 181 -21.46 18.99 4.45
CA GLY A 181 -20.88 18.04 5.40
C GLY A 181 -19.47 17.68 4.97
N HIS A 182 -18.74 17.05 5.86
CA HIS A 182 -17.44 16.48 5.52
C HIS A 182 -17.61 15.04 5.07
N VAL A 183 -16.94 14.66 3.99
CA VAL A 183 -16.97 13.29 3.45
C VAL A 183 -15.55 12.73 3.49
N LEU A 184 -15.45 11.54 4.07
CA LEU A 184 -14.19 10.81 4.11
C LEU A 184 -13.82 10.33 2.69
N GLY A 185 -12.64 10.73 2.24
CA GLY A 185 -12.09 10.31 0.96
C GLY A 185 -11.54 8.89 1.01
N VAL A 186 -11.05 8.42 -0.14
CA VAL A 186 -10.27 7.17 -0.20
C VAL A 186 -8.88 7.41 0.39
N PRO A 187 -8.22 6.37 0.94
CA PRO A 187 -6.87 6.51 1.48
C PRO A 187 -5.89 7.13 0.48
N GLU A 188 -5.15 8.13 0.92
CA GLU A 188 -4.01 8.69 0.18
C GLU A 188 -2.77 7.81 0.38
N ILE A 189 -2.52 7.47 1.64
CA ILE A 189 -1.48 6.54 2.07
C ILE A 189 -2.04 5.52 3.05
N GLY A 190 -1.34 4.42 3.22
CA GLY A 190 -1.65 3.41 4.23
C GLY A 190 -0.53 2.38 4.32
N PHE A 191 -0.60 1.53 5.32
CA PHE A 191 0.31 0.40 5.45
C PHE A 191 -0.32 -0.74 6.23
N MET A 192 0.19 -1.94 6.02
CA MET A 192 -0.10 -3.14 6.80
C MET A 192 1.18 -3.65 7.42
N PHE A 193 1.17 -3.91 8.73
CA PHE A 193 2.30 -4.46 9.46
C PHE A 193 1.87 -5.65 10.33
N PRO A 194 2.66 -6.73 10.33
CA PRO A 194 3.77 -7.05 9.44
C PRO A 194 3.30 -7.44 8.05
N ALA A 195 4.23 -7.66 7.11
CA ALA A 195 3.91 -8.24 5.83
C ALA A 195 3.51 -9.71 5.98
N PHE A 196 2.59 -10.17 5.11
CA PHE A 196 2.19 -11.58 5.02
C PHE A 196 3.01 -12.25 3.92
N ASP A 197 4.07 -12.94 4.30
CA ASP A 197 5.06 -13.48 3.39
C ASP A 197 5.31 -14.95 3.70
N ASP A 198 5.37 -15.81 2.69
CA ASP A 198 5.37 -17.27 2.83
C ASP A 198 4.25 -17.79 3.76
N ARG A 199 3.12 -17.07 3.75
CA ARG A 199 1.93 -17.30 4.61
C ARG A 199 2.21 -17.18 6.10
N CYS A 200 3.26 -16.46 6.47
CA CYS A 200 3.72 -16.20 7.84
C CYS A 200 3.82 -14.68 8.10
N ALA A 201 3.96 -14.32 9.37
CA ALA A 201 4.21 -12.94 9.75
C ALA A 201 5.68 -12.56 9.54
N ASN A 202 5.97 -11.79 8.51
CA ASN A 202 7.31 -11.26 8.27
C ASN A 202 7.47 -9.88 8.92
N ILE A 203 8.04 -9.86 10.13
CA ILE A 203 8.26 -8.62 10.90
C ILE A 203 9.38 -7.73 10.34
N TYR A 204 10.18 -8.23 9.42
CA TYR A 204 11.20 -7.45 8.73
C TYR A 204 10.64 -6.61 7.58
N ASN A 205 9.36 -6.85 7.22
CA ASN A 205 8.72 -6.16 6.12
C ASN A 205 7.34 -5.62 6.53
N LEU A 206 6.97 -4.50 5.93
CA LEU A 206 5.60 -4.01 5.90
C LEU A 206 5.17 -3.73 4.46
N LEU A 207 3.88 -3.79 4.22
CA LEU A 207 3.30 -3.42 2.93
C LEU A 207 2.79 -1.97 3.01
N TYR A 208 3.45 -1.07 2.27
CA TYR A 208 3.09 0.34 2.18
C TYR A 208 2.22 0.60 0.94
N TYR A 209 1.21 1.43 1.09
CA TYR A 209 0.32 1.86 0.01
C TYR A 209 0.44 3.36 -0.21
N SER A 210 0.68 3.75 -1.47
CA SER A 210 0.46 5.10 -1.94
C SER A 210 -0.57 5.11 -3.07
N ARG A 211 -1.51 6.03 -2.98
CA ARG A 211 -2.51 6.26 -4.02
C ARG A 211 -1.88 6.80 -5.28
N ASN A 212 -0.94 7.73 -5.13
CA ASN A 212 -0.20 8.33 -6.23
C ASN A 212 1.06 7.51 -6.52
N VAL A 213 1.16 6.94 -7.73
CA VAL A 213 2.30 6.11 -8.14
C VAL A 213 3.57 6.92 -8.41
N SER A 214 3.47 8.24 -8.51
CA SER A 214 4.60 9.15 -8.75
C SER A 214 5.09 9.83 -7.49
N GLU A 215 4.31 9.76 -6.40
CA GLU A 215 4.63 10.37 -5.12
C GLU A 215 4.28 9.39 -4.00
N ILE A 216 5.28 8.95 -3.26
CA ILE A 216 5.12 7.94 -2.22
C ILE A 216 5.21 8.51 -0.80
N HIS A 217 5.23 9.83 -0.66
CA HIS A 217 5.37 10.50 0.64
C HIS A 217 6.60 10.02 1.41
N ASP A 218 7.78 10.30 0.88
CA ASP A 218 9.09 9.90 1.44
C ASP A 218 9.23 10.33 2.90
N GLU A 219 8.73 11.52 3.24
CA GLU A 219 8.73 12.06 4.60
C GLU A 219 7.98 11.15 5.57
N PHE A 220 6.88 10.54 5.13
CA PHE A 220 6.12 9.58 5.92
C PHE A 220 6.92 8.30 6.17
N ILE A 221 7.53 7.75 5.13
CA ILE A 221 8.34 6.52 5.24
C ILE A 221 9.54 6.76 6.16
N LYS A 222 10.25 7.87 6.00
CA LYS A 222 11.37 8.25 6.85
C LYS A 222 10.95 8.50 8.30
N GLY A 223 9.92 9.30 8.50
CA GLY A 223 9.50 9.72 9.84
C GLY A 223 8.80 8.64 10.64
N ILE A 224 8.01 7.77 10.00
CA ILE A 224 7.26 6.72 10.70
C ILE A 224 8.05 5.43 10.86
N PHE A 225 8.83 5.05 9.84
CA PHE A 225 9.53 3.75 9.82
C PHE A 225 11.04 3.88 10.02
N ASN A 226 11.58 5.11 10.03
CA ASN A 226 13.02 5.38 10.12
C ASN A 226 13.81 4.68 8.99
N ILE A 227 13.28 4.73 7.78
CA ILE A 227 13.90 4.17 6.58
C ILE A 227 14.55 5.32 5.79
N GLU A 228 15.87 5.35 5.74
CA GLU A 228 16.63 6.40 5.01
C GLU A 228 16.60 6.14 3.50
N ASP A 229 16.82 4.88 3.10
CA ASP A 229 16.81 4.46 1.70
C ASP A 229 15.38 4.15 1.24
N VAL A 230 14.63 5.22 0.99
CA VAL A 230 13.23 5.09 0.55
C VAL A 230 13.17 4.50 -0.86
N PRO A 231 12.38 3.45 -1.11
CA PRO A 231 12.21 2.91 -2.45
C PRO A 231 11.73 3.96 -3.44
N MET A 232 12.28 3.95 -4.64
CA MET A 232 11.83 4.87 -5.68
C MET A 232 10.37 4.61 -6.05
N SER A 233 9.59 5.67 -6.22
CA SER A 233 8.23 5.54 -6.78
C SER A 233 8.26 4.94 -8.18
N ALA A 234 7.18 4.24 -8.57
CA ALA A 234 7.09 3.67 -9.92
C ALA A 234 7.19 4.73 -11.03
N GLY A 235 6.72 5.96 -10.74
CA GLY A 235 6.90 7.11 -11.63
C GLY A 235 8.37 7.49 -11.76
N ALA A 236 9.06 7.65 -10.64
CA ALA A 236 10.49 7.99 -10.61
C ALA A 236 11.36 6.91 -11.26
N GLN A 237 11.08 5.63 -11.02
CA GLN A 237 11.76 4.51 -11.68
C GLN A 237 11.59 4.57 -13.20
N LYS A 238 10.37 4.81 -13.67
CA LYS A 238 10.08 4.98 -15.11
C LYS A 238 10.83 6.14 -15.69
N ASP A 239 10.85 7.28 -15.01
CA ASP A 239 11.51 8.50 -15.52
C ASP A 239 13.04 8.35 -15.52
N ALA A 240 13.62 7.73 -14.47
CA ALA A 240 15.02 7.39 -14.40
C ALA A 240 15.41 6.43 -15.55
N PHE A 241 14.69 5.32 -15.69
CA PHE A 241 14.93 4.36 -16.77
C PHE A 241 14.81 5.00 -18.15
N SER A 242 13.78 5.83 -18.38
CA SER A 242 13.59 6.53 -19.65
C SER A 242 14.70 7.56 -19.91
N GLY A 243 15.18 8.22 -18.84
CA GLY A 243 16.30 9.17 -18.91
C GLY A 243 17.60 8.48 -19.31
N SER A 244 17.97 7.42 -18.58
CA SER A 244 19.17 6.63 -18.86
C SER A 244 19.13 6.01 -20.26
N LEU A 245 17.98 5.46 -20.65
CA LEU A 245 17.80 4.93 -22.01
C LEU A 245 17.95 6.01 -23.08
N SER A 246 17.41 7.21 -22.87
CA SER A 246 17.54 8.33 -23.79
C SER A 246 18.99 8.81 -23.90
N THR A 247 19.72 8.82 -22.78
CA THR A 247 21.15 9.19 -22.72
C THR A 247 21.98 8.15 -23.48
N ALA A 248 21.78 6.87 -23.23
CA ALA A 248 22.51 5.78 -23.87
C ALA A 248 22.25 5.69 -25.39
N LEU A 249 21.01 5.85 -25.81
CA LEU A 249 20.63 5.77 -27.22
C LEU A 249 21.01 7.03 -27.99
N GLY A 250 21.06 8.20 -27.32
CA GLY A 250 21.34 9.49 -27.96
C GLY A 250 20.26 9.93 -28.95
N THR A 251 20.49 11.06 -29.63
CA THR A 251 19.56 11.63 -30.61
C THR A 251 19.48 10.86 -31.94
N ASP A 252 20.43 9.96 -32.18
CA ASP A 252 20.58 9.22 -33.45
C ASP A 252 19.93 7.82 -33.40
N CYS A 253 19.18 7.52 -32.35
CA CYS A 253 18.48 6.24 -32.23
C CYS A 253 17.35 6.16 -33.25
N SER A 254 17.37 5.14 -34.09
CA SER A 254 16.29 4.92 -35.05
C SER A 254 15.02 4.49 -34.38
N LEU A 255 13.88 4.87 -34.91
CA LEU A 255 12.56 4.45 -34.40
C LEU A 255 12.45 2.91 -34.37
N GLU A 256 13.12 2.22 -35.28
CA GLU A 256 13.16 0.75 -35.31
C GLU A 256 13.81 0.14 -34.08
N VAL A 257 14.92 0.71 -33.60
CA VAL A 257 15.59 0.25 -32.36
C VAL A 257 14.67 0.36 -31.15
N VAL A 258 13.99 1.51 -31.01
CA VAL A 258 13.03 1.73 -29.90
C VAL A 258 11.86 0.75 -29.99
N GLN A 259 11.33 0.52 -31.19
CA GLN A 259 10.23 -0.40 -31.40
C GLN A 259 10.62 -1.86 -31.06
N THR A 260 11.79 -2.31 -31.55
CA THR A 260 12.29 -3.66 -31.31
C THR A 260 12.52 -3.89 -29.81
N ALA A 261 13.17 -2.95 -29.11
CA ALA A 261 13.38 -3.05 -27.66
C ALA A 261 12.05 -3.11 -26.89
N PHE A 262 11.06 -2.31 -27.33
CA PHE A 262 9.74 -2.32 -26.70
C PHE A 262 8.97 -3.63 -26.93
N GLU A 263 9.11 -4.22 -28.11
CA GLU A 263 8.49 -5.51 -28.45
C GLU A 263 9.10 -6.64 -27.64
N ASP A 264 10.43 -6.70 -27.50
CA ASP A 264 11.13 -7.71 -26.71
C ASP A 264 10.76 -7.65 -25.21
N ILE A 265 10.72 -6.45 -24.62
CA ILE A 265 10.26 -6.26 -23.24
C ILE A 265 8.82 -6.73 -23.09
N ARG A 266 7.97 -6.38 -24.04
CA ARG A 266 6.55 -6.76 -24.01
C ARG A 266 6.37 -8.27 -24.14
N GLU A 267 7.19 -8.94 -24.92
CA GLU A 267 7.18 -10.39 -25.06
C GLU A 267 7.58 -11.08 -23.74
N LYS A 268 8.66 -10.62 -23.09
CA LYS A 268 9.07 -11.14 -21.77
C LYS A 268 7.96 -10.99 -20.73
N LEU A 269 7.32 -9.83 -20.65
CA LEU A 269 6.19 -9.59 -19.78
C LEU A 269 4.97 -10.48 -20.11
N ALA A 270 4.74 -10.79 -21.37
CA ALA A 270 3.66 -11.68 -21.80
C ALA A 270 3.93 -13.13 -21.37
N ILE A 271 5.17 -13.61 -21.53
CA ILE A 271 5.60 -14.95 -21.09
C ILE A 271 5.42 -15.09 -19.58
N HIS A 272 5.87 -14.10 -18.79
CA HIS A 272 5.68 -14.11 -17.34
C HIS A 272 4.19 -14.15 -16.95
N LYS A 273 3.36 -13.39 -17.66
CA LYS A 273 1.91 -13.39 -17.42
C LYS A 273 1.25 -14.73 -17.74
N GLU A 274 1.75 -15.44 -18.73
CA GLU A 274 1.27 -16.80 -19.12
C GLU A 274 1.74 -17.86 -18.15
N SER A 275 2.92 -17.72 -17.54
CA SER A 275 3.44 -18.66 -16.53
C SER A 275 2.59 -18.65 -15.25
N LYS A 276 1.81 -17.59 -15.00
CA LYS A 276 1.00 -17.37 -13.80
C LYS A 276 1.82 -17.38 -12.50
N GLU A 277 3.10 -17.09 -12.60
CA GLU A 277 3.94 -16.90 -11.42
C GLU A 277 3.39 -15.77 -10.55
N PRO A 278 3.35 -15.96 -9.22
CA PRO A 278 2.78 -14.95 -8.30
C PRO A 278 3.70 -13.76 -8.05
N GLU A 279 5.00 -13.91 -8.31
CA GLU A 279 6.03 -12.90 -8.15
C GLU A 279 5.90 -11.82 -9.23
N LEU A 280 6.53 -10.67 -8.99
CA LEU A 280 6.65 -9.63 -10.02
C LEU A 280 7.65 -10.06 -11.09
N PRO A 281 7.43 -9.70 -12.37
CA PRO A 281 8.42 -9.94 -13.39
C PRO A 281 9.68 -9.11 -13.09
N GLU A 282 10.81 -9.77 -13.03
CA GLU A 282 12.12 -9.15 -12.91
C GLU A 282 12.77 -9.02 -14.27
N ILE A 283 13.32 -7.86 -14.54
CA ILE A 283 14.13 -7.59 -15.74
C ILE A 283 15.50 -7.15 -15.24
N TYR A 284 16.49 -8.00 -15.44
CA TYR A 284 17.86 -7.73 -15.02
C TYR A 284 18.58 -6.82 -16.03
N ILE A 285 19.67 -6.18 -15.60
CA ILE A 285 20.49 -5.32 -16.48
C ILE A 285 20.99 -6.12 -17.69
N GLU A 286 21.41 -7.38 -17.48
CA GLU A 286 21.84 -8.26 -18.58
C GLU A 286 20.74 -8.50 -19.63
N ASP A 287 19.47 -8.57 -19.19
CA ASP A 287 18.33 -8.69 -20.10
C ASP A 287 18.16 -7.43 -20.96
N VAL A 288 18.34 -6.25 -20.34
CA VAL A 288 18.28 -4.97 -21.04
C VAL A 288 19.42 -4.87 -22.05
N ASP A 289 20.64 -5.26 -21.68
CA ASP A 289 21.80 -5.32 -22.56
C ASP A 289 21.54 -6.18 -23.79
N ASP A 290 21.02 -7.39 -23.58
CA ASP A 290 20.68 -8.31 -24.65
C ASP A 290 19.61 -7.75 -25.61
N ILE A 291 18.59 -7.09 -25.03
CA ILE A 291 17.55 -6.42 -25.83
C ILE A 291 18.15 -5.29 -26.66
N LEU A 292 19.00 -4.45 -26.06
CA LEU A 292 19.65 -3.34 -26.77
C LEU A 292 20.59 -3.83 -27.87
N ARG A 293 21.40 -4.91 -27.63
CA ARG A 293 22.24 -5.54 -28.62
C ARG A 293 21.43 -6.12 -29.79
N LYS A 294 20.36 -6.84 -29.53
CA LYS A 294 19.44 -7.36 -30.55
C LYS A 294 18.80 -6.26 -31.38
N SER A 295 18.52 -5.13 -30.75
CA SER A 295 17.97 -3.95 -31.41
C SER A 295 19.02 -3.16 -32.25
N GLY A 296 20.30 -3.59 -32.18
CA GLY A 296 21.37 -2.98 -32.99
C GLY A 296 22.06 -1.77 -32.33
N VAL A 297 21.92 -1.61 -31.01
CA VAL A 297 22.63 -0.58 -30.25
C VAL A 297 24.11 -0.97 -30.11
N PRO A 298 25.08 -0.08 -30.39
CA PRO A 298 26.49 -0.37 -30.23
C PRO A 298 26.89 -0.64 -28.79
N ASP A 299 27.80 -1.59 -28.54
CA ASP A 299 28.28 -1.97 -27.20
C ASP A 299 28.83 -0.79 -26.38
N GLU A 300 29.44 0.21 -27.02
CA GLU A 300 29.93 1.42 -26.35
C GLU A 300 28.82 2.20 -25.66
N LYS A 301 27.63 2.26 -26.27
CA LYS A 301 26.46 2.93 -25.72
C LYS A 301 25.78 2.08 -24.61
N ILE A 302 25.82 0.76 -24.76
CA ILE A 302 25.29 -0.17 -23.74
C ILE A 302 26.15 -0.09 -22.47
N ASN A 303 27.46 -0.04 -22.62
CA ASN A 303 28.37 0.12 -21.47
C ASN A 303 28.14 1.45 -20.74
N SER A 304 27.89 2.54 -21.48
CA SER A 304 27.54 3.85 -20.89
C SER A 304 26.23 3.80 -20.10
N PHE A 305 25.26 3.03 -20.54
CA PHE A 305 24.00 2.82 -19.83
C PHE A 305 24.19 2.10 -18.48
N ASN A 306 25.14 1.17 -18.42
CA ASN A 306 25.44 0.40 -17.20
C ASN A 306 26.30 1.16 -16.17
N GLU A 307 26.91 2.27 -16.55
CA GLU A 307 27.72 3.13 -15.68
C GLU A 307 26.90 4.27 -15.02
N GLU A 308 25.69 4.56 -15.51
CA GLU A 308 24.74 5.51 -14.91
C GLU A 308 23.76 4.85 -13.93
#